data_6199b4f839a37b3a55d237dc86eae427
#
_entry.id   6199b4f839a37b3a55d237dc86eae427
#
_cell.length_a   1.000
_cell.length_b   1.000
_cell.length_c   1.000
_cell.angle_alpha   90.00
_cell.angle_beta   90.00
_cell.angle_gamma   90.00
#
_symmetry.space_group_name_H-M   'P 1'
#
loop_
_entity.id
_entity.type
_entity.pdbx_description
1 polymer ?
#
loop_
_entity_poly.entity_id
_entity_poly.type
_entity_poly.pdbx_seq_one_letter_code
_entity_poly.pdbx_strand_id
1 'polypeptide(L)'
;MQKGHGNHKRGSTDALSKGFIQSLCGEFQKHNSIDPAYYENIDVKRGLRNADGTGVMAGLTHVCNVHGYLISDGVKIPDSGRLTYRSMNVVDIINGCRAEGRFGFEEVVWLLIFGKLPDERQYNRICQLLYENRELPEYFPEDVIMKNPSRDVMNKLARAVLTLY
;
A
#
# COMPACT_ATOMS: atom_id res chain seq x y z
N MET A 1 -0.96 33.66 40.03
CA MET A 1 -1.51 33.43 38.68
C MET A 1 -1.18 32.02 38.27
N GLN A 2 -2.11 31.08 38.49
CA GLN A 2 -1.98 29.67 38.12
C GLN A 2 -2.42 29.51 36.65
N LYS A 3 -1.53 29.01 35.81
CA LYS A 3 -1.88 28.58 34.43
C LYS A 3 -2.38 27.15 34.51
N GLY A 4 -3.68 26.94 34.27
CA GLY A 4 -4.28 25.63 34.16
C GLY A 4 -3.74 24.87 32.95
N HIS A 5 -3.16 23.71 33.17
CA HIS A 5 -2.84 22.72 32.15
C HIS A 5 -4.15 22.06 31.71
N GLY A 6 -4.55 22.34 30.48
CA GLY A 6 -5.67 21.66 29.83
C GLY A 6 -5.32 20.20 29.58
N ASN A 7 -5.89 19.32 30.36
CA ASN A 7 -5.80 17.87 30.16
C ASN A 7 -6.72 17.49 28.99
N HIS A 8 -6.17 17.46 27.78
CA HIS A 8 -6.91 17.09 26.57
C HIS A 8 -7.21 15.58 26.58
N LYS A 9 -8.46 15.26 26.42
CA LYS A 9 -9.07 13.93 26.37
C LYS A 9 -8.45 13.01 25.30
N ARG A 10 -7.29 12.43 25.55
CA ARG A 10 -6.66 11.39 24.70
C ARG A 10 -7.34 10.00 24.82
N GLY A 11 -8.13 9.73 25.86
CA GLY A 11 -8.58 8.39 26.17
C GLY A 11 -9.74 7.82 25.33
N SER A 12 -10.62 8.66 24.74
CA SER A 12 -11.79 8.15 23.99
C SER A 12 -11.49 7.92 22.50
N THR A 13 -10.62 8.72 21.91
CA THR A 13 -10.15 8.58 20.53
C THR A 13 -9.30 7.32 20.37
N ASP A 14 -8.50 6.99 21.38
CA ASP A 14 -7.59 5.84 21.38
C ASP A 14 -8.34 4.49 21.35
N ALA A 15 -9.44 4.35 22.07
CA ALA A 15 -10.24 3.12 22.11
C ALA A 15 -10.99 2.87 20.78
N LEU A 16 -11.55 3.92 20.18
CA LEU A 16 -12.20 3.85 18.85
C LEU A 16 -11.19 3.54 17.75
N SER A 17 -10.00 4.10 17.82
CA SER A 17 -8.91 3.83 16.87
C SER A 17 -8.40 2.40 17.01
N LYS A 18 -8.23 1.87 18.22
CA LYS A 18 -7.83 0.47 18.46
C LYS A 18 -8.85 -0.53 17.94
N GLY A 19 -10.13 -0.32 18.18
CA GLY A 19 -11.19 -1.20 17.66
C GLY A 19 -11.25 -1.19 16.13
N PHE A 20 -11.06 -0.03 15.51
CA PHE A 20 -10.98 0.08 14.05
C PHE A 20 -9.75 -0.63 13.49
N ILE A 21 -8.57 -0.46 14.07
CA ILE A 21 -7.33 -1.16 13.66
C ILE A 21 -7.50 -2.68 13.77
N GLN A 22 -8.10 -3.18 14.85
CA GLN A 22 -8.38 -4.61 14.99
C GLN A 22 -9.31 -5.13 13.89
N SER A 23 -10.34 -4.37 13.51
CA SER A 23 -11.22 -4.74 12.39
C SER A 23 -10.46 -4.76 11.06
N LEU A 24 -9.54 -3.82 10.84
CA LEU A 24 -8.68 -3.79 9.66
C LEU A 24 -7.75 -5.00 9.59
N CYS A 25 -7.17 -5.43 10.71
CA CYS A 25 -6.35 -6.65 10.76
C CYS A 25 -7.15 -7.90 10.36
N GLY A 26 -8.40 -8.01 10.81
CA GLY A 26 -9.29 -9.10 10.41
C GLY A 26 -9.62 -9.10 8.91
N GLU A 27 -9.91 -7.93 8.34
CA GLU A 27 -10.13 -7.79 6.89
C GLU A 27 -8.86 -8.08 6.08
N PHE A 28 -7.71 -7.61 6.54
CA PHE A 28 -6.42 -7.90 5.90
C PHE A 28 -6.15 -9.40 5.84
N GLN A 29 -6.32 -10.13 6.93
CA GLN A 29 -6.10 -11.58 6.96
C GLN A 29 -6.99 -12.35 5.98
N LYS A 30 -8.26 -11.95 5.85
CA LYS A 30 -9.22 -12.59 4.91
C LYS A 30 -8.81 -12.42 3.45
N HIS A 31 -8.23 -11.28 3.08
CA HIS A 31 -7.96 -10.92 1.69
C HIS A 31 -6.51 -11.10 1.25
N ASN A 32 -5.61 -11.52 2.13
CA ASN A 32 -4.18 -11.64 1.82
C ASN A 32 -3.61 -13.07 2.02
N SER A 33 -4.45 -14.06 2.30
CA SER A 33 -4.05 -15.47 2.25
C SER A 33 -4.09 -15.97 0.81
N ILE A 34 -3.07 -16.71 0.40
CA ILE A 34 -3.03 -17.45 -0.86
C ILE A 34 -3.24 -18.92 -0.52
N ASP A 35 -4.21 -19.55 -1.20
CA ASP A 35 -4.48 -20.98 -1.00
C ASP A 35 -3.23 -21.79 -1.37
N PRO A 36 -2.71 -22.65 -0.47
CA PRO A 36 -1.56 -23.50 -0.74
C PRO A 36 -1.73 -24.37 -1.98
N ALA A 37 -2.96 -24.73 -2.36
CA ALA A 37 -3.24 -25.52 -3.55
C ALA A 37 -2.74 -24.87 -4.86
N TYR A 38 -2.63 -23.55 -4.92
CA TYR A 38 -2.04 -22.87 -6.08
C TYR A 38 -0.57 -23.23 -6.29
N TYR A 39 0.16 -23.55 -5.23
CA TYR A 39 1.58 -23.91 -5.32
C TYR A 39 1.81 -25.36 -5.76
N GLU A 40 0.80 -26.23 -5.76
CA GLU A 40 0.92 -27.60 -6.21
C GLU A 40 1.13 -27.71 -7.73
N ASN A 41 0.59 -26.76 -8.49
CA ASN A 41 0.61 -26.78 -9.95
C ASN A 41 1.52 -25.69 -10.57
N ILE A 42 2.17 -24.88 -9.75
CA ILE A 42 2.99 -23.76 -10.20
C ILE A 42 4.39 -23.88 -9.58
N ASP A 43 5.40 -24.06 -10.44
CA ASP A 43 6.79 -24.16 -10.03
C ASP A 43 7.33 -22.78 -9.62
N VAL A 44 7.15 -22.43 -8.34
CA VAL A 44 7.68 -21.20 -7.75
C VAL A 44 9.12 -21.44 -7.31
N LYS A 45 10.06 -20.72 -7.92
CA LYS A 45 11.51 -20.92 -7.70
C LYS A 45 12.12 -19.78 -6.91
N ARG A 46 13.13 -20.14 -6.11
CA ARG A 46 14.07 -19.15 -5.54
C ARG A 46 15.22 -18.99 -6.53
N GLY A 47 15.42 -17.77 -7.02
CA GLY A 47 16.48 -17.46 -7.97
C GLY A 47 16.14 -16.25 -8.80
N LEU A 48 17.10 -15.81 -9.63
CA LEU A 48 16.92 -14.57 -10.39
C LEU A 48 16.43 -14.83 -11.84
N ARG A 49 16.89 -15.94 -12.46
CA ARG A 49 16.55 -16.29 -13.84
C ARG A 49 16.62 -17.79 -14.08
N ASN A 50 15.90 -18.26 -15.09
CA ASN A 50 16.06 -19.59 -15.66
C ASN A 50 17.36 -19.68 -16.48
N ALA A 51 17.77 -20.90 -16.82
CA ALA A 51 18.98 -21.14 -17.62
C ALA A 51 18.92 -20.51 -19.01
N ASP A 52 17.74 -20.34 -19.58
CA ASP A 52 17.47 -19.69 -20.87
C ASP A 52 17.44 -18.15 -20.79
N GLY A 53 17.69 -17.57 -19.62
CA GLY A 53 17.66 -16.13 -19.38
C GLY A 53 16.29 -15.53 -19.10
N THR A 54 15.22 -16.32 -19.13
CA THR A 54 13.87 -15.86 -18.77
C THR A 54 13.72 -15.61 -17.27
N GLY A 55 12.76 -14.77 -16.88
CA GLY A 55 12.44 -14.56 -15.47
C GLY A 55 11.85 -15.79 -14.81
N VAL A 56 12.14 -16.00 -13.53
CA VAL A 56 11.54 -17.05 -12.72
C VAL A 56 10.28 -16.53 -12.03
N MET A 57 9.34 -17.42 -11.75
CA MET A 57 8.20 -17.11 -10.88
C MET A 57 8.68 -17.23 -9.43
N ALA A 58 8.88 -16.08 -8.77
CA ALA A 58 9.37 -16.01 -7.39
C ALA A 58 8.26 -16.10 -6.34
N GLY A 59 7.00 -15.94 -6.72
CA GLY A 59 5.85 -16.00 -5.83
C GLY A 59 4.54 -15.78 -6.56
N LEU A 60 3.44 -15.97 -5.84
CA LEU A 60 2.10 -15.70 -6.32
C LEU A 60 1.53 -14.48 -5.59
N THR A 61 0.74 -13.69 -6.29
CA THR A 61 0.01 -12.56 -5.74
C THR A 61 -1.32 -12.39 -6.46
N HIS A 62 -2.34 -11.97 -5.74
CA HIS A 62 -3.60 -11.49 -6.31
C HIS A 62 -3.85 -10.01 -6.02
N VAL A 63 -2.79 -9.29 -5.60
CA VAL A 63 -2.86 -7.86 -5.32
C VAL A 63 -2.84 -7.05 -6.61
N CYS A 64 -1.97 -7.41 -7.55
CA CYS A 64 -1.89 -6.73 -8.85
C CYS A 64 -1.53 -7.71 -9.96
N ASN A 65 -1.88 -7.34 -11.19
CA ASN A 65 -1.47 -8.06 -12.39
C ASN A 65 -1.01 -7.05 -13.45
N VAL A 66 0.15 -7.33 -14.02
CA VAL A 66 0.70 -6.60 -15.17
C VAL A 66 0.64 -7.50 -16.38
N HIS A 67 -0.20 -7.14 -17.35
CA HIS A 67 -0.36 -7.84 -18.59
C HIS A 67 0.26 -7.04 -19.74
N GLY A 68 1.00 -7.65 -20.62
CA GLY A 68 1.63 -6.99 -21.76
C GLY A 68 1.98 -7.94 -22.91
N TYR A 69 1.69 -9.23 -22.73
CA TYR A 69 1.90 -10.23 -23.77
C TYR A 69 1.06 -11.50 -23.51
N LEU A 70 0.84 -12.25 -24.55
CA LEU A 70 0.26 -13.59 -24.53
C LEU A 70 1.32 -14.63 -24.91
N ILE A 71 1.16 -15.86 -24.48
CA ILE A 71 1.93 -17.01 -24.96
C ILE A 71 1.00 -17.87 -25.81
N SER A 72 1.32 -18.01 -27.09
CA SER A 72 0.60 -18.88 -28.01
C SER A 72 1.63 -19.83 -28.67
N ASP A 73 1.40 -21.13 -28.56
CA ASP A 73 2.29 -22.16 -29.09
C ASP A 73 3.76 -22.01 -28.66
N GLY A 74 3.97 -21.58 -27.41
CA GLY A 74 5.31 -21.32 -26.86
C GLY A 74 5.97 -20.03 -27.33
N VAL A 75 5.29 -19.25 -28.18
CA VAL A 75 5.79 -17.97 -28.70
C VAL A 75 5.15 -16.81 -27.91
N LYS A 76 5.98 -15.86 -27.54
CA LYS A 76 5.56 -14.64 -26.82
C LYS A 76 5.05 -13.61 -27.83
N ILE A 77 3.75 -13.30 -27.78
CA ILE A 77 3.09 -12.34 -28.64
C ILE A 77 2.80 -11.08 -27.82
N PRO A 78 3.28 -9.88 -28.24
CA PRO A 78 2.94 -8.63 -27.56
C PRO A 78 1.43 -8.39 -27.56
N ASP A 79 0.91 -7.90 -26.44
CA ASP A 79 -0.48 -7.47 -26.32
C ASP A 79 -0.55 -6.09 -25.64
N SER A 80 -1.70 -5.44 -25.69
CA SER A 80 -1.88 -4.13 -25.06
C SER A 80 -1.60 -4.21 -23.56
N GLY A 81 -0.76 -3.30 -23.07
CA GLY A 81 -0.41 -3.23 -21.65
C GLY A 81 -1.62 -2.93 -20.78
N ARG A 82 -1.79 -3.73 -19.73
CA ARG A 82 -2.86 -3.53 -18.75
C ARG A 82 -2.34 -3.78 -17.33
N LEU A 83 -2.61 -2.83 -16.45
CA LEU A 83 -2.34 -2.96 -15.02
C LEU A 83 -3.68 -3.05 -14.28
N THR A 84 -3.83 -4.06 -13.45
CA THR A 84 -4.99 -4.19 -12.57
C THR A 84 -4.55 -4.25 -11.10
N TYR A 85 -5.32 -3.58 -10.24
CA TYR A 85 -5.22 -3.69 -8.79
C TYR A 85 -6.46 -4.42 -8.28
N ARG A 86 -6.27 -5.57 -7.62
CA ARG A 86 -7.38 -6.41 -7.12
C ARG A 86 -8.46 -6.63 -8.18
N SER A 87 -8.03 -6.94 -9.42
CA SER A 87 -8.86 -7.15 -10.62
C SER A 87 -9.50 -5.89 -11.22
N MET A 88 -9.34 -4.71 -10.62
CA MET A 88 -9.81 -3.44 -11.18
C MET A 88 -8.74 -2.82 -12.07
N ASN A 89 -9.13 -2.34 -13.27
CA ASN A 89 -8.21 -1.66 -14.16
C ASN A 89 -7.80 -0.30 -13.56
N VAL A 90 -6.51 -0.03 -13.50
CA VAL A 90 -5.98 1.25 -12.97
C VAL A 90 -6.51 2.46 -13.73
N VAL A 91 -6.72 2.32 -15.05
CA VAL A 91 -7.28 3.40 -15.88
C VAL A 91 -8.70 3.77 -15.42
N ASP A 92 -9.52 2.78 -15.05
CA ASP A 92 -10.89 3.02 -14.58
C ASP A 92 -10.89 3.73 -13.23
N ILE A 93 -9.97 3.34 -12.33
CA ILE A 93 -9.79 4.00 -11.03
C ILE A 93 -9.39 5.47 -11.24
N ILE A 94 -8.42 5.74 -12.11
CA ILE A 94 -7.96 7.10 -12.42
C ILE A 94 -9.09 7.94 -13.03
N ASN A 95 -9.84 7.37 -13.97
CA ASN A 95 -10.94 8.09 -14.61
C ASN A 95 -12.06 8.41 -13.62
N GLY A 96 -12.39 7.49 -12.71
CA GLY A 96 -13.33 7.75 -11.63
C GLY A 96 -12.91 8.90 -10.73
N CYS A 97 -11.65 8.88 -10.26
CA CYS A 97 -11.11 9.97 -9.45
C CYS A 97 -11.11 11.32 -10.18
N ARG A 98 -10.78 11.33 -11.48
CA ARG A 98 -10.79 12.55 -12.31
C ARG A 98 -12.19 13.10 -12.52
N ALA A 99 -13.15 12.24 -12.78
CA ALA A 99 -14.55 12.64 -12.98
C ALA A 99 -15.14 13.31 -11.73
N GLU A 100 -14.73 12.88 -10.56
CA GLU A 100 -15.17 13.41 -9.26
C GLU A 100 -14.27 14.52 -8.70
N GLY A 101 -13.18 14.89 -9.41
CA GLY A 101 -12.27 15.95 -9.01
C GLY A 101 -11.51 15.68 -7.71
N ARG A 102 -11.27 14.40 -7.37
CA ARG A 102 -10.63 13.96 -6.13
C ARG A 102 -9.31 13.22 -6.36
N PHE A 103 -8.50 13.13 -5.32
CA PHE A 103 -7.31 12.31 -5.29
C PHE A 103 -7.66 10.88 -4.83
N GLY A 104 -7.10 9.88 -5.49
CA GLY A 104 -7.40 8.47 -5.23
C GLY A 104 -6.39 7.73 -4.34
N PHE A 105 -5.49 8.42 -3.65
CA PHE A 105 -4.41 7.77 -2.90
C PHE A 105 -4.94 6.85 -1.79
N GLU A 106 -5.77 7.36 -0.91
CA GLU A 106 -6.31 6.62 0.22
C GLU A 106 -7.22 5.47 -0.21
N GLU A 107 -7.94 5.66 -1.31
CA GLU A 107 -8.80 4.65 -1.91
C GLU A 107 -7.99 3.51 -2.54
N VAL A 108 -6.89 3.83 -3.23
CA VAL A 108 -5.96 2.82 -3.78
C VAL A 108 -5.23 2.08 -2.68
N VAL A 109 -4.79 2.77 -1.63
CA VAL A 109 -4.21 2.11 -0.44
C VAL A 109 -5.20 1.11 0.14
N TRP A 110 -6.46 1.50 0.33
CA TRP A 110 -7.50 0.61 0.83
C TRP A 110 -7.72 -0.58 -0.10
N LEU A 111 -7.87 -0.34 -1.41
CA LEU A 111 -8.07 -1.38 -2.41
C LEU A 111 -6.95 -2.43 -2.38
N LEU A 112 -5.70 -1.99 -2.37
CA LEU A 112 -4.54 -2.89 -2.36
C LEU A 112 -4.48 -3.74 -1.09
N ILE A 113 -4.80 -3.17 0.06
CA ILE A 113 -4.72 -3.84 1.37
C ILE A 113 -5.93 -4.76 1.59
N PHE A 114 -7.15 -4.30 1.30
CA PHE A 114 -8.38 -4.98 1.68
C PHE A 114 -9.14 -5.65 0.50
N GLY A 115 -8.64 -5.54 -0.71
CA GLY A 115 -9.15 -6.26 -1.89
C GLY A 115 -10.42 -5.72 -2.51
N LYS A 116 -10.98 -4.62 -1.99
CA LYS A 116 -12.21 -3.95 -2.47
C LYS A 116 -12.10 -2.45 -2.26
N LEU A 117 -12.91 -1.66 -2.99
CA LEU A 117 -13.01 -0.22 -2.73
C LEU A 117 -13.68 0.03 -1.37
N PRO A 118 -13.30 1.11 -0.67
CA PRO A 118 -13.94 1.50 0.57
C PRO A 118 -15.35 2.04 0.29
N ASP A 119 -16.28 1.81 1.22
CA ASP A 119 -17.47 2.63 1.30
C ASP A 119 -17.14 4.03 1.88
N GLU A 120 -18.08 4.98 1.82
CA GLU A 120 -17.87 6.36 2.27
C GLU A 120 -17.42 6.44 3.73
N ARG A 121 -17.98 5.60 4.60
CA ARG A 121 -17.61 5.55 6.02
C ARG A 121 -16.19 5.02 6.21
N GLN A 122 -15.82 3.96 5.49
CA GLN A 122 -14.48 3.38 5.49
C GLN A 122 -13.46 4.36 4.95
N TYR A 123 -13.79 5.05 3.84
CA TYR A 123 -12.93 6.07 3.25
C TYR A 123 -12.66 7.22 4.23
N ASN A 124 -13.71 7.81 4.82
CA ASN A 124 -13.55 8.89 5.79
C ASN A 124 -12.72 8.46 7.00
N ARG A 125 -12.90 7.22 7.44
CA ARG A 125 -12.18 6.69 8.60
C ARG A 125 -10.70 6.43 8.33
N ILE A 126 -10.34 5.91 7.13
CA ILE A 126 -8.93 5.72 6.77
C ILE A 126 -8.22 7.05 6.55
N CYS A 127 -8.88 8.03 5.92
CA CYS A 127 -8.36 9.39 5.78
C CYS A 127 -8.06 10.01 7.16
N GLN A 128 -8.99 9.89 8.10
CA GLN A 128 -8.79 10.36 9.47
C GLN A 128 -7.62 9.66 10.15
N LEU A 129 -7.54 8.33 10.06
CA LEU A 129 -6.45 7.55 10.64
C LEU A 129 -5.08 7.98 10.09
N LEU A 130 -4.97 8.13 8.78
CA LEU A 130 -3.74 8.58 8.14
C LEU A 130 -3.37 10.01 8.54
N TYR A 131 -4.36 10.89 8.67
CA TYR A 131 -4.15 12.26 9.12
C TYR A 131 -3.64 12.32 10.58
N GLU A 132 -4.26 11.59 11.49
CA GLU A 132 -3.91 11.55 12.91
C GLU A 132 -2.49 10.98 13.17
N ASN A 133 -1.94 10.21 12.22
CA ASN A 133 -0.62 9.60 12.32
C ASN A 133 0.46 10.29 11.46
N ARG A 134 0.24 11.53 11.03
CA ARG A 134 1.22 12.30 10.22
C ARG A 134 2.24 13.07 11.04
N GLU A 135 2.01 13.23 12.32
CA GLU A 135 2.91 14.01 13.17
C GLU A 135 4.28 13.34 13.25
N LEU A 136 5.30 14.11 12.95
CA LEU A 136 6.69 13.68 13.10
C LEU A 136 7.12 13.83 14.58
N PRO A 137 8.09 13.04 15.04
CA PRO A 137 8.71 13.25 16.35
C PRO A 137 9.26 14.66 16.51
N GLU A 138 9.28 15.15 17.74
CA GLU A 138 9.84 16.46 18.06
C GLU A 138 11.30 16.54 17.57
N TYR A 139 11.68 17.67 16.98
CA TYR A 139 13.00 17.93 16.35
C TYR A 139 13.39 17.01 15.20
N PHE A 140 12.48 16.15 14.69
CA PHE A 140 12.80 15.25 13.57
C PHE A 140 13.28 16.00 12.30
N PRO A 141 12.67 17.12 11.87
CA PRO A 141 13.18 17.91 10.75
C PRO A 141 14.61 18.41 10.98
N GLU A 142 14.93 18.91 12.16
CA GLU A 142 16.22 19.46 12.50
C GLU A 142 17.29 18.37 12.58
N ASP A 143 17.02 17.32 13.31
CA ASP A 143 17.99 16.28 13.64
C ASP A 143 18.23 15.29 12.50
N VAL A 144 17.18 14.92 11.78
CA VAL A 144 17.28 13.89 10.74
C VAL A 144 17.42 14.52 9.34
N ILE A 145 16.69 15.63 9.07
CA ILE A 145 16.67 16.21 7.74
C ILE A 145 17.75 17.29 7.57
N MET A 146 17.80 18.28 8.45
CA MET A 146 18.68 19.43 8.29
C MET A 146 20.16 19.13 8.62
N LYS A 147 20.42 18.37 9.67
CA LYS A 147 21.81 18.02 10.08
C LYS A 147 22.54 17.08 9.13
N ASN A 148 21.83 16.39 8.25
CA ASN A 148 22.41 15.43 7.32
C ASN A 148 22.06 15.76 5.86
N PRO A 149 22.56 16.87 5.28
CA PRO A 149 22.28 17.22 3.90
C PRO A 149 22.81 16.16 2.93
N SER A 150 22.08 15.89 1.87
CA SER A 150 22.48 14.97 0.81
C SER A 150 22.05 15.51 -0.55
N ARG A 151 22.87 15.30 -1.56
CA ARG A 151 22.51 15.60 -2.95
C ARG A 151 21.54 14.54 -3.52
N ASP A 152 21.56 13.34 -2.96
CA ASP A 152 20.62 12.27 -3.30
C ASP A 152 19.38 12.35 -2.39
N VAL A 153 18.32 12.98 -2.91
CA VAL A 153 17.06 13.19 -2.20
C VAL A 153 16.36 11.86 -1.88
N MET A 154 16.41 10.88 -2.79
CA MET A 154 15.76 9.59 -2.58
C MET A 154 16.44 8.78 -1.49
N ASN A 155 17.76 8.76 -1.47
CA ASN A 155 18.52 8.13 -0.37
C ASN A 155 18.20 8.79 0.97
N LYS A 156 18.12 10.13 0.98
CA LYS A 156 17.77 10.87 2.19
C LYS A 156 16.37 10.55 2.67
N LEU A 157 15.40 10.49 1.79
CA LEU A 157 14.02 10.12 2.12
C LEU A 157 13.96 8.70 2.71
N ALA A 158 14.63 7.73 2.07
CA ALA A 158 14.69 6.37 2.57
C ALA A 158 15.28 6.28 3.99
N ARG A 159 16.39 7.00 4.24
CA ARG A 159 17.00 7.08 5.56
C ARG A 159 16.10 7.74 6.60
N ALA A 160 15.40 8.82 6.24
CA ALA A 160 14.45 9.49 7.12
C ALA A 160 13.29 8.56 7.50
N VAL A 161 12.73 7.81 6.54
CA VAL A 161 11.69 6.82 6.79
C VAL A 161 12.18 5.72 7.75
N LEU A 162 13.40 5.19 7.53
CA LEU A 162 13.97 4.17 8.43
C LEU A 162 14.21 4.70 9.86
N THR A 163 14.41 5.99 10.03
CA THR A 163 14.59 6.59 11.37
C THR A 163 13.28 6.73 12.13
N LEU A 164 12.12 6.70 11.43
CA LEU A 164 10.79 6.72 12.05
C LEU A 164 10.34 5.35 12.56
N TYR A 165 11.06 4.29 12.17
CA TYR A 165 10.75 2.90 12.53
C TYR A 165 11.50 2.51 13.81
#